data_8406460c12a351013a37af5119c6987b
#
_entry.id   8406460c12a351013a37af5119c6987b
#
_cell.length_a   1.000
_cell.length_b   1.000
_cell.length_c   1.000
_cell.angle_alpha   90.00
_cell.angle_beta   90.00
_cell.angle_gamma   90.00
#
_symmetry.space_group_name_H-M   'P 1'
#
loop_
_entity.id
_entity.type
_entity.pdbx_description
1 polymer ?
#
loop_
_entity_poly.entity_id
_entity_poly.type
_entity_poly.pdbx_seq_one_letter_code
_entity_poly.pdbx_strand_id
1 'polypeptide(L)'
;MENKKQDTASALKDIISHAKEYGFVFPSSEIYDGLQAVYDYGQNGVELKNNLKTVWWKAMTMLNDNVVGIDAAIFMHPLTWKASGHVDSFNDPMIDNKDSKKRYRADTLLEERAAQYDAEGDEARGKALLQKMAKCLDAGDLEGVRQIIIDENITCPVSGTGNWTEVRQFNLMFSTQVGAVSEDASLIYLRPETAQGIFVNFLNVQKTGRMKVPFGIAQIGKAFRNEI
;
A
#
# COMPACT_ATOMS: atom_id res chain seq x y z
N MET A 1 11.37 -8.55 -25.30
CA MET A 1 10.72 -8.03 -24.08
C MET A 1 11.67 -7.22 -23.18
N GLU A 2 12.95 -7.52 -23.13
CA GLU A 2 13.96 -6.78 -22.35
C GLU A 2 14.09 -5.31 -22.74
N ASN A 3 14.07 -4.97 -24.04
CA ASN A 3 14.18 -3.57 -24.50
C ASN A 3 13.02 -2.68 -23.98
N LYS A 4 11.78 -3.20 -23.84
CA LYS A 4 10.67 -2.40 -23.32
C LYS A 4 10.78 -2.10 -21.83
N LYS A 5 11.31 -3.02 -21.00
CA LYS A 5 11.54 -2.79 -19.58
C LYS A 5 12.66 -1.78 -19.33
N GLN A 6 13.69 -1.82 -20.15
CA GLN A 6 14.84 -0.89 -20.08
C GLN A 6 14.44 0.54 -20.48
N ASP A 7 13.63 0.70 -21.53
CA ASP A 7 13.05 1.99 -21.94
C ASP A 7 12.13 2.59 -20.86
N THR A 8 11.32 1.77 -20.22
CA THR A 8 10.39 2.22 -19.16
C THR A 8 11.14 2.68 -17.90
N ALA A 9 12.20 1.98 -17.51
CA ALA A 9 13.02 2.34 -16.35
C ALA A 9 13.82 3.63 -16.58
N SER A 10 14.31 3.86 -17.81
CA SER A 10 14.96 5.10 -18.19
C SER A 10 13.98 6.26 -18.18
N ALA A 11 12.81 6.11 -18.80
CA ALA A 11 11.77 7.14 -18.82
C ALA A 11 11.29 7.53 -17.42
N LEU A 12 11.17 6.56 -16.49
CA LEU A 12 10.80 6.85 -15.10
C LEU A 12 11.86 7.69 -14.38
N LYS A 13 13.14 7.40 -14.59
CA LYS A 13 14.24 8.21 -14.03
C LYS A 13 14.22 9.65 -14.54
N ASP A 14 13.98 9.84 -15.82
CA ASP A 14 13.90 11.17 -16.45
C ASP A 14 12.69 11.96 -15.89
N ILE A 15 11.55 11.31 -15.72
CA ILE A 15 10.35 11.90 -15.09
C ILE A 15 10.62 12.31 -13.65
N ILE A 16 11.27 11.47 -12.87
CA ILE A 16 11.62 11.78 -11.47
C ILE A 16 12.60 12.94 -11.39
N SER A 17 13.63 12.95 -12.24
CA SER A 17 14.60 14.04 -12.30
C SER A 17 13.93 15.36 -12.67
N HIS A 18 13.11 15.37 -13.72
CA HIS A 18 12.32 16.52 -14.13
C HIS A 18 11.39 17.02 -13.02
N ALA A 19 10.68 16.10 -12.36
CA ALA A 19 9.75 16.44 -11.27
C ALA A 19 10.45 17.14 -10.10
N LYS A 20 11.68 16.74 -9.77
CA LYS A 20 12.49 17.39 -8.73
C LYS A 20 13.01 18.74 -9.20
N GLU A 21 13.60 18.80 -10.38
CA GLU A 21 14.19 20.02 -10.95
C GLU A 21 13.17 21.16 -11.08
N TYR A 22 11.95 20.83 -11.48
CA TYR A 22 10.89 21.83 -11.73
C TYR A 22 9.92 22.01 -10.55
N GLY A 23 10.26 21.53 -9.37
CA GLY A 23 9.50 21.79 -8.14
C GLY A 23 8.12 21.13 -8.12
N PHE A 24 7.99 19.93 -8.66
CA PHE A 24 6.80 19.12 -8.50
C PHE A 24 6.85 18.33 -7.20
N VAL A 25 7.99 17.73 -6.89
CA VAL A 25 8.20 16.97 -5.65
C VAL A 25 9.60 17.19 -5.11
N PHE A 26 9.74 17.12 -3.80
CA PHE A 26 11.02 17.09 -3.10
C PHE A 26 11.04 15.91 -2.11
N PRO A 27 12.20 15.29 -1.83
CA PRO A 27 12.32 14.40 -0.68
C PRO A 27 11.93 15.15 0.60
N SER A 28 11.09 14.55 1.42
CA SER A 28 10.70 15.21 2.67
C SER A 28 11.90 15.37 3.58
N SER A 29 12.08 16.57 4.13
CA SER A 29 13.20 16.91 5.03
C SER A 29 14.58 16.73 4.38
N GLU A 30 14.73 17.06 3.11
CA GLU A 30 15.95 16.87 2.31
C GLU A 30 17.20 17.49 2.95
N ILE A 31 17.04 18.60 3.72
CA ILE A 31 18.14 19.22 4.47
C ILE A 31 18.77 18.33 5.54
N TYR A 32 18.12 17.19 5.88
CA TYR A 32 18.58 16.14 6.79
C TYR A 32 18.70 14.79 6.09
N ASP A 33 19.08 14.78 4.81
CA ASP A 33 19.21 13.60 3.94
C ASP A 33 17.88 12.95 3.54
N GLY A 34 16.75 13.57 3.88
CA GLY A 34 15.43 13.10 3.52
C GLY A 34 14.93 11.90 4.33
N LEU A 35 13.68 11.52 4.10
CA LEU A 35 13.09 10.29 4.61
C LEU A 35 12.70 9.40 3.43
N GLN A 36 13.11 8.14 3.47
CA GLN A 36 12.86 7.19 2.37
C GLN A 36 11.37 7.08 2.07
N ALA A 37 11.02 7.12 0.79
CA ALA A 37 9.65 7.00 0.27
C ALA A 37 8.67 8.08 0.74
N VAL A 38 9.14 9.19 1.32
CA VAL A 38 8.32 10.32 1.73
C VAL A 38 8.69 11.56 0.94
N TYR A 39 7.69 12.24 0.37
CA TYR A 39 7.89 13.38 -0.51
C TYR A 39 6.96 14.52 -0.13
N ASP A 40 7.48 15.74 -0.28
CA ASP A 40 6.70 16.97 -0.25
C ASP A 40 6.30 17.37 -1.68
N TYR A 41 5.12 17.96 -1.83
CA TYR A 41 4.74 18.59 -3.10
C TYR A 41 5.34 20.00 -3.16
N GLY A 42 6.16 20.25 -4.16
CA GLY A 42 6.66 21.60 -4.46
C GLY A 42 5.58 22.50 -5.07
N GLN A 43 5.97 23.72 -5.43
CA GLN A 43 5.04 24.75 -5.91
C GLN A 43 4.22 24.30 -7.14
N ASN A 44 4.83 23.63 -8.11
CA ASN A 44 4.13 23.13 -9.29
C ASN A 44 3.32 21.85 -8.99
N GLY A 45 3.85 21.00 -8.11
CA GLY A 45 3.19 19.76 -7.73
C GLY A 45 1.91 19.98 -6.92
N VAL A 46 1.90 20.98 -6.02
CA VAL A 46 0.69 21.29 -5.24
C VAL A 46 -0.43 21.83 -6.12
N GLU A 47 -0.10 22.68 -7.12
CA GLU A 47 -1.08 23.20 -8.06
C GLU A 47 -1.67 22.09 -8.94
N LEU A 48 -0.80 21.23 -9.51
CA LEU A 48 -1.25 20.06 -10.27
C LEU A 48 -2.17 19.16 -9.42
N LYS A 49 -1.76 18.84 -8.19
CA LYS A 49 -2.56 18.03 -7.27
C LYS A 49 -3.92 18.66 -6.97
N ASN A 50 -3.97 19.96 -6.69
CA ASN A 50 -5.22 20.64 -6.36
C ASN A 50 -6.14 20.72 -7.58
N ASN A 51 -5.61 20.94 -8.78
CA ASN A 51 -6.38 20.90 -10.01
C ASN A 51 -6.99 19.52 -10.24
N LEU A 52 -6.23 18.43 -10.10
CA LEU A 52 -6.72 17.07 -10.21
C LEU A 52 -7.84 16.78 -9.20
N LYS A 53 -7.64 17.17 -7.93
CA LYS A 53 -8.67 17.03 -6.89
C LYS A 53 -9.94 17.78 -7.23
N THR A 54 -9.81 19.02 -7.72
CA THR A 54 -10.94 19.86 -8.08
C THR A 54 -11.74 19.27 -9.24
N VAL A 55 -11.08 18.80 -10.27
CA VAL A 55 -11.71 18.15 -11.42
C VAL A 55 -12.45 16.88 -10.97
N TRP A 56 -11.76 16.01 -10.20
CA TRP A 56 -12.35 14.77 -9.70
C TRP A 56 -13.57 15.04 -8.80
N TRP A 57 -13.44 15.99 -7.86
CA TRP A 57 -14.52 16.33 -6.94
C TRP A 57 -15.77 16.82 -7.67
N LYS A 58 -15.58 17.74 -8.62
CA LYS A 58 -16.68 18.24 -9.46
C LYS A 58 -17.31 17.11 -10.28
N ALA A 59 -16.47 16.26 -10.88
CA ALA A 59 -16.98 15.12 -11.65
C ALA A 59 -17.84 14.18 -10.81
N MET A 60 -17.44 13.89 -9.58
CA MET A 60 -18.18 12.99 -8.70
C MET A 60 -19.44 13.64 -8.10
N THR A 61 -19.34 14.85 -7.57
CA THR A 61 -20.41 15.45 -6.74
C THR A 61 -21.32 16.42 -7.49
N MET A 62 -20.91 16.94 -8.66
CA MET A 62 -21.70 17.91 -9.42
C MET A 62 -22.31 17.32 -10.70
N LEU A 63 -21.67 16.30 -11.28
CA LEU A 63 -22.19 15.64 -12.49
C LEU A 63 -23.06 14.41 -12.17
N ASN A 64 -23.20 14.06 -10.88
CA ASN A 64 -24.03 12.96 -10.41
C ASN A 64 -24.94 13.45 -9.28
N ASP A 65 -26.23 13.54 -9.53
CA ASP A 65 -27.23 14.08 -8.58
C ASP A 65 -27.36 13.27 -7.29
N ASN A 66 -26.99 12.00 -7.33
CA ASN A 66 -27.08 11.08 -6.19
C ASN A 66 -25.75 10.81 -5.51
N VAL A 67 -24.73 11.62 -5.74
CA VAL A 67 -23.41 11.51 -5.07
C VAL A 67 -23.16 12.75 -4.23
N VAL A 68 -22.88 12.54 -2.96
CA VAL A 68 -22.53 13.60 -2.00
C VAL A 68 -21.13 13.42 -1.45
N GLY A 69 -20.53 14.50 -0.98
CA GLY A 69 -19.17 14.49 -0.45
C GLY A 69 -19.11 14.44 1.07
N ILE A 70 -18.08 13.79 1.61
CA ILE A 70 -17.69 13.87 3.02
C ILE A 70 -16.17 14.07 3.15
N ASP A 71 -15.74 14.48 4.33
CA ASP A 71 -14.34 14.43 4.76
C ASP A 71 -14.29 13.80 6.15
N ALA A 72 -14.10 12.49 6.20
CA ALA A 72 -14.02 11.73 7.44
C ALA A 72 -12.66 11.93 8.14
N ALA A 73 -12.64 11.80 9.45
CA ALA A 73 -11.43 11.92 10.26
C ALA A 73 -10.36 10.90 9.88
N ILE A 74 -9.08 11.28 10.01
CA ILE A 74 -7.94 10.38 9.83
C ILE A 74 -7.91 9.34 10.96
N PHE A 75 -8.10 9.80 12.20
CA PHE A 75 -8.21 8.93 13.36
C PHE A 75 -9.65 8.47 13.54
N MET A 76 -9.85 7.17 13.57
CA MET A 76 -11.15 6.55 13.80
C MET A 76 -11.06 5.57 14.97
N HIS A 77 -12.21 5.24 15.55
CA HIS A 77 -12.27 4.29 16.64
C HIS A 77 -11.60 2.96 16.25
N PRO A 78 -10.73 2.37 17.09
CA PRO A 78 -10.00 1.13 16.78
C PRO A 78 -10.87 -0.03 16.31
N LEU A 79 -12.11 -0.12 16.81
CA LEU A 79 -13.08 -1.13 16.38
C LEU A 79 -13.44 -1.03 14.88
N THR A 80 -13.34 0.14 14.26
CA THR A 80 -13.53 0.30 12.81
C THR A 80 -12.52 -0.56 12.05
N TRP A 81 -11.26 -0.50 12.46
CA TRP A 81 -10.17 -1.25 11.84
C TRP A 81 -10.18 -2.74 12.18
N LYS A 82 -10.63 -3.09 13.38
CA LYS A 82 -10.85 -4.48 13.77
C LYS A 82 -12.00 -5.10 12.98
N ALA A 83 -13.14 -4.42 12.90
CA ALA A 83 -14.31 -4.90 12.17
C ALA A 83 -14.06 -5.05 10.65
N SER A 84 -13.17 -4.22 10.07
CA SER A 84 -12.78 -4.30 8.67
C SER A 84 -11.62 -5.25 8.39
N GLY A 85 -11.09 -5.94 9.41
CA GLY A 85 -9.97 -6.90 9.29
C GLY A 85 -8.57 -6.26 9.18
N HIS A 86 -8.46 -4.93 9.17
CA HIS A 86 -7.17 -4.26 9.01
C HIS A 86 -6.21 -4.48 10.18
N VAL A 87 -6.70 -4.69 11.39
CA VAL A 87 -5.84 -4.97 12.55
C VAL A 87 -5.27 -6.38 12.48
N ASP A 88 -6.08 -7.33 12.04
CA ASP A 88 -5.75 -8.75 12.13
C ASP A 88 -5.09 -9.29 10.85
N SER A 89 -5.41 -8.74 9.67
CA SER A 89 -5.04 -9.32 8.38
C SER A 89 -4.30 -8.38 7.42
N PHE A 90 -4.05 -7.13 7.81
CA PHE A 90 -3.37 -6.15 6.95
C PHE A 90 -1.86 -6.20 7.16
N ASN A 91 -1.29 -7.36 6.84
CA ASN A 91 0.13 -7.65 7.03
C ASN A 91 0.72 -8.20 5.75
N ASP A 92 1.92 -7.76 5.39
CA ASP A 92 2.72 -8.34 4.31
C ASP A 92 3.74 -9.32 4.87
N PRO A 93 3.91 -10.50 4.25
CA PRO A 93 4.98 -11.44 4.58
C PRO A 93 6.31 -10.92 4.03
N MET A 94 7.16 -10.39 4.89
CA MET A 94 8.45 -9.80 4.49
C MET A 94 9.61 -10.73 4.78
N ILE A 95 10.59 -10.75 3.87
CA ILE A 95 11.82 -11.52 3.98
C ILE A 95 13.02 -10.64 3.60
N ASP A 96 14.11 -10.72 4.36
CA ASP A 96 15.32 -9.95 4.09
C ASP A 96 16.39 -10.87 3.49
N ASN A 97 17.15 -10.37 2.50
CA ASN A 97 18.38 -11.05 2.07
C ASN A 97 19.56 -10.53 2.89
N LYS A 98 20.29 -11.45 3.55
CA LYS A 98 21.37 -11.12 4.49
C LYS A 98 22.57 -10.47 3.81
N ASP A 99 22.81 -10.77 2.53
CA ASP A 99 23.98 -10.29 1.81
C ASP A 99 23.75 -8.89 1.22
N SER A 100 22.60 -8.67 0.58
CA SER A 100 22.21 -7.37 0.02
C SER A 100 21.61 -6.40 1.05
N LYS A 101 21.17 -6.92 2.21
CA LYS A 101 20.41 -6.19 3.24
C LYS A 101 19.13 -5.54 2.69
N LYS A 102 18.61 -6.08 1.59
CA LYS A 102 17.37 -5.63 0.97
C LYS A 102 16.20 -6.48 1.44
N ARG A 103 15.07 -5.82 1.62
CA ARG A 103 13.79 -6.41 2.02
C ARG A 103 12.91 -6.64 0.81
N TYR A 104 12.19 -7.75 0.82
CA TYR A 104 11.27 -8.16 -0.23
C TYR A 104 10.00 -8.70 0.37
N ARG A 105 8.91 -8.61 -0.37
CA ARG A 105 7.69 -9.36 -0.06
C ARG A 105 7.89 -10.80 -0.50
N ALA A 106 7.68 -11.73 0.41
CA ALA A 106 7.86 -13.16 0.15
C ALA A 106 6.84 -13.69 -0.87
N ASP A 107 5.60 -13.20 -0.80
CA ASP A 107 4.54 -13.52 -1.75
C ASP A 107 4.87 -13.02 -3.16
N THR A 108 5.35 -11.79 -3.31
CA THR A 108 5.75 -11.22 -4.61
C THR A 108 6.90 -12.02 -5.25
N LEU A 109 7.90 -12.44 -4.47
CA LEU A 109 8.98 -13.29 -4.98
C LEU A 109 8.45 -14.62 -5.55
N LEU A 110 7.45 -15.21 -4.91
CA LEU A 110 6.82 -16.46 -5.36
C LEU A 110 5.89 -16.22 -6.56
N GLU A 111 5.18 -15.11 -6.61
CA GLU A 111 4.37 -14.70 -7.77
C GLU A 111 5.23 -14.47 -9.01
N GLU A 112 6.37 -13.77 -8.85
CA GLU A 112 7.33 -13.56 -9.94
C GLU A 112 7.90 -14.89 -10.44
N ARG A 113 8.17 -15.84 -9.54
CA ARG A 113 8.63 -17.19 -9.91
C ARG A 113 7.55 -17.98 -10.66
N ALA A 114 6.30 -17.89 -10.20
CA ALA A 114 5.17 -18.51 -10.91
C ALA A 114 4.99 -17.92 -12.32
N ALA A 115 5.10 -16.60 -12.46
CA ALA A 115 5.04 -15.92 -13.76
C ALA A 115 6.19 -16.36 -14.70
N GLN A 116 7.37 -16.70 -14.18
CA GLN A 116 8.45 -17.26 -14.98
C GLN A 116 8.08 -18.65 -15.52
N TYR A 117 7.46 -19.54 -14.70
CA TYR A 117 6.98 -20.83 -15.16
C TYR A 117 5.93 -20.70 -16.25
N ASP A 118 5.00 -19.75 -16.11
CA ASP A 118 3.99 -19.47 -17.13
C ASP A 118 4.65 -19.02 -18.45
N ALA A 119 5.68 -18.19 -18.37
CA ALA A 119 6.45 -17.74 -19.54
C ALA A 119 7.27 -18.87 -20.20
N GLU A 120 7.69 -19.87 -19.42
CA GLU A 120 8.38 -21.09 -19.89
C GLU A 120 7.40 -22.15 -20.45
N GLY A 121 6.08 -21.92 -20.33
CA GLY A 121 5.02 -22.82 -20.81
C GLY A 121 4.58 -23.87 -19.78
N ASP A 122 5.02 -23.77 -18.52
CA ASP A 122 4.66 -24.68 -17.43
C ASP A 122 3.64 -24.02 -16.48
N GLU A 123 2.47 -23.64 -17.01
CA GLU A 123 1.37 -23.04 -16.22
C GLU A 123 0.92 -23.93 -15.05
N ALA A 124 1.02 -25.26 -15.20
CA ALA A 124 0.61 -26.19 -14.14
C ALA A 124 1.50 -26.04 -12.90
N ARG A 125 2.80 -25.86 -13.10
CA ARG A 125 3.76 -25.63 -12.03
C ARG A 125 3.58 -24.26 -11.39
N GLY A 126 3.36 -23.22 -12.19
CA GLY A 126 3.04 -21.88 -11.69
C GLY A 126 1.82 -21.88 -10.77
N LYS A 127 0.73 -22.49 -11.19
CA LYS A 127 -0.49 -22.65 -10.39
C LYS A 127 -0.28 -23.47 -9.12
N ALA A 128 0.48 -24.56 -9.19
CA ALA A 128 0.78 -25.40 -8.02
C ALA A 128 1.60 -24.62 -6.97
N LEU A 129 2.57 -23.81 -7.42
CA LEU A 129 3.37 -22.95 -6.57
C LEU A 129 2.49 -21.92 -5.82
N LEU A 130 1.62 -21.19 -6.53
CA LEU A 130 0.71 -20.22 -5.94
C LEU A 130 -0.27 -20.86 -4.95
N GLN A 131 -0.79 -22.06 -5.26
CA GLN A 131 -1.65 -22.80 -4.34
C GLN A 131 -0.93 -23.23 -3.06
N LYS A 132 0.35 -23.66 -3.17
CA LYS A 132 1.17 -24.03 -2.01
C LYS A 132 1.43 -22.81 -1.14
N MET A 133 1.80 -21.67 -1.75
CA MET A 133 1.97 -20.39 -1.06
C MET A 133 0.69 -19.97 -0.33
N ALA A 134 -0.46 -19.96 -1.01
CA ALA A 134 -1.74 -19.56 -0.43
C ALA A 134 -2.10 -20.42 0.80
N LYS A 135 -1.91 -21.74 0.74
CA LYS A 135 -2.14 -22.63 1.89
C LYS A 135 -1.28 -22.29 3.10
N CYS A 136 0.00 -21.96 2.88
CA CYS A 136 0.90 -21.56 3.97
C CYS A 136 0.46 -20.22 4.56
N LEU A 137 0.12 -19.24 3.72
CA LEU A 137 -0.32 -17.92 4.19
C LEU A 137 -1.65 -17.99 4.96
N ASP A 138 -2.63 -18.76 4.47
CA ASP A 138 -3.93 -18.97 5.14
C ASP A 138 -3.77 -19.70 6.49
N ALA A 139 -2.78 -20.58 6.59
CA ALA A 139 -2.44 -21.26 7.84
C ALA A 139 -1.56 -20.44 8.79
N GLY A 140 -1.06 -19.28 8.36
CA GLY A 140 -0.08 -18.49 9.11
C GLY A 140 1.31 -19.16 9.21
N ASP A 141 1.58 -20.13 8.34
CA ASP A 141 2.85 -20.87 8.28
C ASP A 141 3.91 -20.10 7.50
N LEU A 142 4.53 -19.12 8.16
CA LEU A 142 5.56 -18.26 7.56
C LEU A 142 6.86 -19.03 7.27
N GLU A 143 7.17 -20.06 8.06
CA GLU A 143 8.35 -20.91 7.77
C GLU A 143 8.08 -21.76 6.53
N GLY A 144 6.85 -22.26 6.34
CA GLY A 144 6.46 -22.92 5.10
C GLY A 144 6.63 -22.02 3.87
N VAL A 145 6.27 -20.73 3.97
CA VAL A 145 6.50 -19.76 2.89
C VAL A 145 8.00 -19.61 2.60
N ARG A 146 8.82 -19.48 3.63
CA ARG A 146 10.29 -19.42 3.50
C ARG A 146 10.84 -20.68 2.83
N GLN A 147 10.37 -21.85 3.25
CA GLN A 147 10.85 -23.12 2.69
C GLN A 147 10.51 -23.24 1.20
N ILE A 148 9.36 -22.73 0.76
CA ILE A 148 9.02 -22.69 -0.67
C ILE A 148 10.02 -21.81 -1.44
N ILE A 149 10.41 -20.65 -0.91
CA ILE A 149 11.40 -19.77 -1.54
C ILE A 149 12.76 -20.50 -1.70
N ILE A 150 13.16 -21.27 -0.70
CA ILE A 150 14.40 -22.05 -0.73
C ILE A 150 14.30 -23.20 -1.73
N ASP A 151 13.21 -23.98 -1.69
CA ASP A 151 12.98 -25.14 -2.57
C ASP A 151 12.96 -24.74 -4.06
N GLU A 152 12.40 -23.56 -4.35
CA GLU A 152 12.35 -23.00 -5.70
C GLU A 152 13.65 -22.29 -6.12
N ASN A 153 14.68 -22.33 -5.27
CA ASN A 153 15.98 -21.71 -5.51
C ASN A 153 15.87 -20.22 -5.89
N ILE A 154 14.94 -19.49 -5.27
CA ILE A 154 14.77 -18.07 -5.53
C ILE A 154 15.93 -17.30 -4.93
N THR A 155 16.60 -16.51 -5.76
CA THR A 155 17.75 -15.70 -5.37
C THR A 155 17.39 -14.22 -5.35
N CYS A 156 18.09 -13.46 -4.53
CA CYS A 156 17.93 -12.01 -4.45
C CYS A 156 18.33 -11.35 -5.77
N PRO A 157 17.48 -10.49 -6.36
CA PRO A 157 17.79 -9.80 -7.61
C PRO A 157 19.03 -8.89 -7.55
N VAL A 158 19.45 -8.47 -6.34
CA VAL A 158 20.59 -7.56 -6.14
C VAL A 158 21.87 -8.32 -5.87
N SER A 159 21.86 -9.31 -4.95
CA SER A 159 23.08 -10.07 -4.58
C SER A 159 23.26 -11.37 -5.36
N GLY A 160 22.20 -11.87 -6.00
CA GLY A 160 22.23 -13.17 -6.67
C GLY A 160 22.25 -14.38 -5.71
N THR A 161 22.14 -14.16 -4.39
CA THR A 161 22.23 -15.22 -3.37
C THR A 161 20.88 -15.59 -2.80
N GLY A 162 20.72 -16.85 -2.37
CA GLY A 162 19.57 -17.37 -1.63
C GLY A 162 19.69 -17.26 -0.10
N ASN A 163 20.52 -16.36 0.41
CA ASN A 163 20.77 -16.21 1.85
C ASN A 163 19.66 -15.41 2.54
N TRP A 164 18.49 -16.05 2.70
CA TRP A 164 17.27 -15.43 3.23
C TRP A 164 17.18 -15.53 4.76
N THR A 165 16.55 -14.51 5.39
CA THR A 165 16.14 -14.54 6.80
C THR A 165 14.88 -15.39 6.97
N GLU A 166 14.32 -15.39 8.17
CA GLU A 166 12.94 -15.82 8.41
C GLU A 166 11.96 -14.86 7.75
N VAL A 167 10.81 -15.37 7.33
CA VAL A 167 9.66 -14.54 6.90
C VAL A 167 8.98 -13.99 8.14
N ARG A 168 8.67 -12.70 8.15
CA ARG A 168 7.99 -12.02 9.25
C ARG A 168 6.80 -11.24 8.73
N GLN A 169 5.70 -11.26 9.46
CA GLN A 169 4.58 -10.40 9.14
C GLN A 169 4.92 -8.95 9.49
N PHE A 170 4.71 -8.07 8.51
CA PHE A 170 4.91 -6.65 8.65
C PHE A 170 3.57 -5.94 8.59
N ASN A 171 3.16 -5.35 9.71
CA ASN A 171 1.87 -4.65 9.77
C ASN A 171 1.93 -3.32 9.00
N LEU A 172 1.02 -3.16 8.06
CA LEU A 172 0.90 -1.97 7.20
C LEU A 172 0.18 -0.79 7.88
N MET A 173 -0.41 -1.01 9.08
CA MET A 173 -1.05 0.05 9.84
C MET A 173 -0.04 0.89 10.60
N PHE A 174 -0.02 2.20 10.38
CA PHE A 174 0.62 3.10 11.32
C PHE A 174 -0.24 3.23 12.57
N SER A 175 0.39 3.09 13.74
CA SER A 175 -0.26 3.30 15.04
C SER A 175 0.38 4.47 15.77
N THR A 176 -0.40 5.10 16.64
CA THR A 176 0.06 6.13 17.57
C THR A 176 -0.72 6.00 18.88
N GLN A 177 -0.30 6.74 19.88
CA GLN A 177 -0.95 6.77 21.18
C GLN A 177 -1.65 8.11 21.41
N VAL A 178 -2.83 8.08 21.99
CA VAL A 178 -3.59 9.26 22.41
C VAL A 178 -3.87 9.14 23.90
N GLY A 179 -3.49 10.18 24.65
CA GLY A 179 -3.61 10.28 26.10
C GLY A 179 -2.46 11.09 26.66
N ALA A 180 -2.72 11.79 27.76
CA ALA A 180 -1.73 12.68 28.40
C ALA A 180 -0.71 11.91 29.26
N VAL A 181 -1.03 10.69 29.68
CA VAL A 181 -0.19 9.85 30.55
C VAL A 181 -0.02 8.48 29.90
N SER A 182 1.21 7.97 29.91
CA SER A 182 1.56 6.70 29.24
C SER A 182 0.79 5.48 29.74
N GLU A 183 0.31 5.49 30.98
CA GLU A 183 -0.45 4.39 31.60
C GLU A 183 -1.91 4.33 31.11
N ASP A 184 -2.48 5.44 30.65
CA ASP A 184 -3.85 5.54 30.12
C ASP A 184 -3.90 5.78 28.60
N ALA A 185 -2.76 5.68 27.91
CA ALA A 185 -2.68 5.95 26.49
C ALA A 185 -3.41 4.88 25.66
N SER A 186 -4.41 5.31 24.91
CA SER A 186 -5.13 4.43 23.98
C SER A 186 -4.40 4.33 22.64
N LEU A 187 -4.20 3.10 22.18
CA LEU A 187 -3.66 2.84 20.84
C LEU A 187 -4.70 3.20 19.81
N ILE A 188 -4.33 4.07 18.87
CA ILE A 188 -5.14 4.40 17.71
C ILE A 188 -4.32 4.22 16.43
N TYR A 189 -5.00 4.14 15.29
CA TYR A 189 -4.39 3.91 13.98
C TYR A 189 -4.66 5.07 13.05
N LEU A 190 -3.67 5.40 12.21
CA LEU A 190 -3.88 6.25 11.06
C LEU A 190 -4.58 5.43 9.97
N ARG A 191 -5.58 6.02 9.32
CA ARG A 191 -6.33 5.29 8.28
C ARG A 191 -5.43 4.87 7.11
N PRO A 192 -5.39 3.57 6.75
CA PRO A 192 -4.65 3.08 5.58
C PRO A 192 -5.40 3.30 4.27
N GLU A 193 -6.71 3.61 4.37
CA GLU A 193 -7.59 3.92 3.24
C GLU A 193 -8.77 4.78 3.68
N THR A 194 -9.53 5.31 2.73
CA THR A 194 -10.65 6.22 3.02
C THR A 194 -12.01 5.53 3.05
N ALA A 195 -12.12 4.28 2.62
CA ALA A 195 -13.39 3.57 2.46
C ALA A 195 -14.17 3.40 3.79
N GLN A 196 -13.49 3.06 4.88
CA GLN A 196 -14.14 2.85 6.19
C GLN A 196 -14.78 4.12 6.73
N GLY A 197 -14.17 5.29 6.45
CA GLY A 197 -14.78 6.58 6.78
C GLY A 197 -16.13 6.79 6.09
N ILE A 198 -16.29 6.28 4.89
CA ILE A 198 -17.56 6.30 4.15
C ILE A 198 -18.56 5.33 4.79
N PHE A 199 -18.14 4.10 5.06
CA PHE A 199 -19.03 3.07 5.62
C PHE A 199 -19.57 3.45 7.00
N VAL A 200 -18.72 3.90 7.93
CA VAL A 200 -19.17 4.28 9.28
C VAL A 200 -20.06 5.52 9.28
N ASN A 201 -19.96 6.37 8.27
CA ASN A 201 -20.79 7.56 8.13
C ASN A 201 -22.01 7.37 7.21
N PHE A 202 -22.22 6.19 6.64
CA PHE A 202 -23.30 5.95 5.67
C PHE A 202 -24.65 6.38 6.19
N LEU A 203 -25.06 5.96 7.37
CA LEU A 203 -26.35 6.31 7.96
C LEU A 203 -26.45 7.81 8.33
N ASN A 204 -25.34 8.42 8.76
CA ASN A 204 -25.31 9.85 9.03
C ASN A 204 -25.56 10.65 7.76
N VAL A 205 -24.89 10.31 6.67
CA VAL A 205 -25.06 10.95 5.37
C VAL A 205 -26.47 10.74 4.83
N GLN A 206 -26.95 9.50 4.89
CA GLN A 206 -28.29 9.17 4.46
C GLN A 206 -29.36 10.01 5.15
N LYS A 207 -29.30 10.13 6.48
CA LYS A 207 -30.27 10.86 7.30
C LYS A 207 -30.19 12.35 7.08
N THR A 208 -28.99 12.93 7.17
CA THR A 208 -28.78 14.37 7.08
C THR A 208 -28.99 14.91 5.67
N GLY A 209 -28.56 14.15 4.66
CA GLY A 209 -28.77 14.47 3.25
C GLY A 209 -30.17 14.06 2.73
N ARG A 210 -30.99 13.36 3.55
CA ARG A 210 -32.29 12.79 3.12
C ARG A 210 -32.16 11.92 1.86
N MET A 211 -31.03 11.20 1.75
CA MET A 211 -30.70 10.43 0.56
C MET A 211 -31.54 9.14 0.47
N LYS A 212 -31.96 8.81 -0.75
CA LYS A 212 -32.61 7.54 -1.06
C LYS A 212 -31.62 6.61 -1.74
N VAL A 213 -31.66 5.34 -1.37
CA VAL A 213 -30.83 4.30 -2.03
C VAL A 213 -31.36 4.05 -3.45
N PRO A 214 -30.50 3.96 -4.48
CA PRO A 214 -29.04 4.03 -4.43
C PRO A 214 -28.51 5.47 -4.40
N PHE A 215 -27.47 5.71 -3.58
CA PHE A 215 -26.70 6.96 -3.61
C PHE A 215 -25.22 6.67 -3.37
N GLY A 216 -24.36 7.59 -3.77
CA GLY A 216 -22.92 7.51 -3.61
C GLY A 216 -22.37 8.51 -2.59
N ILE A 217 -21.22 8.17 -2.00
CA ILE A 217 -20.48 9.06 -1.13
C ILE A 217 -19.05 9.17 -1.67
N ALA A 218 -18.62 10.40 -1.94
CA ALA A 218 -17.29 10.71 -2.43
C ALA A 218 -16.43 11.28 -1.29
N GLN A 219 -15.14 10.92 -1.28
CA GLN A 219 -14.17 11.45 -0.33
C GLN A 219 -12.80 11.56 -0.97
N ILE A 220 -12.08 12.64 -0.67
CA ILE A 220 -10.66 12.80 -0.97
C ILE A 220 -9.94 12.96 0.36
N GLY A 221 -8.92 12.14 0.60
CA GLY A 221 -8.16 12.25 1.85
C GLY A 221 -6.82 11.53 1.78
N LYS A 222 -5.92 11.83 2.70
CA LYS A 222 -4.66 11.11 2.86
C LYS A 222 -4.93 9.73 3.45
N ALA A 223 -4.21 8.73 2.93
CA ALA A 223 -4.09 7.39 3.49
C ALA A 223 -2.64 7.18 3.93
N PHE A 224 -2.43 6.34 4.93
CA PHE A 224 -1.13 6.13 5.56
C PHE A 224 -0.86 4.63 5.64
N ARG A 225 0.16 4.17 4.92
CA ARG A 225 0.59 2.79 4.95
C ARG A 225 2.05 2.72 5.31
N ASN A 226 2.39 1.82 6.20
CA ASN A 226 3.76 1.54 6.60
C ASN A 226 4.42 0.66 5.52
N GLU A 227 4.61 1.23 4.36
CA GLU A 227 5.28 0.60 3.20
C GLU A 227 6.70 1.19 3.10
N ILE A 228 7.73 0.33 2.97
CA ILE A 228 9.14 0.74 2.86
C ILE A 228 9.70 0.25 1.52
#